data_a31fc22c708a6c1cc9b8f6a21624e75a
#
_entry.id   a31fc22c708a6c1cc9b8f6a21624e75a
#
_cell.length_a   1.000
_cell.length_b   1.000
_cell.length_c   1.000
_cell.angle_alpha   90.00
_cell.angle_beta   90.00
_cell.angle_gamma   90.00
#
_symmetry.space_group_name_H-M   'P 1'
#
loop_
_entity.id
_entity.type
_entity.pdbx_description
1 polymer ?
#
loop_
_entity_poly.entity_id
_entity_poly.type
_entity_poly.pdbx_seq_one_letter_code
_entity_poly.pdbx_strand_id
1 'polypeptide(L)'
;MSDDSDLTSRRKPKSRRAPKARTRGQRVRRGILFTLLALVLAAGGTVYWLYSQLDGNIKSVDIDKALGDERPEKLPTAGQNLLVLGSDSRAGAENKELGGGGAVSGARSDTAMVVHIPEGRSKAVAVSIPRDTLVTRPVCSKSDGSDLPEANRVMFNSVYSLAGPACVVKTVEKMSGVRIDHYLEINFAGFKDLVDAIGGVTVDVPQDINDKASGLNLTAGPHKLNGTESLAYVRTRHGIGDGSDLGRIGLQQQFLMALLSEIKSQDLLGSPASSYKIANSATKALTTDSGLASLTSLAEFGRSMNGVDPGSMETIMLPVAYDKQDRNRVVAAEPQAGELWEAIRTDATIPESAKKSPATGG
;
A
#
# COMPACT_ATOMS: atom_id res chain seq x y z
N MET A 1 107.92 13.89 11.60
CA MET A 1 107.16 15.23 11.64
C MET A 1 105.83 15.02 11.02
N SER A 2 104.86 15.47 11.68
CA SER A 2 103.48 15.56 11.35
C SER A 2 102.59 14.45 11.90
N ASP A 3 101.98 14.84 12.90
CA ASP A 3 100.97 14.25 13.76
C ASP A 3 99.60 14.18 12.99
N ASP A 4 98.94 13.07 12.98
CA ASP A 4 97.64 12.98 12.43
C ASP A 4 96.66 12.43 13.48
N SER A 5 95.99 13.26 14.16
CA SER A 5 95.00 12.98 15.22
C SER A 5 93.70 12.60 14.68
N ASP A 6 93.39 11.31 14.67
CA ASP A 6 92.10 10.74 14.25
C ASP A 6 90.96 10.98 15.28
N LEU A 7 90.06 11.87 14.94
CA LEU A 7 88.88 12.22 15.73
C LEU A 7 87.72 11.20 15.40
N THR A 8 87.69 10.04 16.05
CA THR A 8 86.58 9.12 16.00
C THR A 8 85.36 9.65 16.77
N SER A 9 84.43 10.23 16.05
CA SER A 9 83.13 10.65 16.57
C SER A 9 82.31 9.42 17.00
N ARG A 10 82.27 9.16 18.31
CA ARG A 10 81.38 8.14 18.92
C ARG A 10 79.92 8.62 18.87
N ARG A 11 79.13 8.14 17.90
CA ARG A 11 77.66 8.27 17.89
C ARG A 11 77.07 7.49 19.08
N LYS A 12 76.45 8.22 20.04
CA LYS A 12 75.73 7.63 21.16
C LYS A 12 74.52 6.85 20.63
N PRO A 13 74.32 5.60 21.08
CA PRO A 13 73.15 4.85 20.66
C PRO A 13 71.86 5.47 21.17
N LYS A 14 70.88 5.75 20.27
CA LYS A 14 69.55 6.22 20.67
C LYS A 14 68.92 5.15 21.55
N SER A 15 68.69 5.47 22.82
CA SER A 15 68.00 4.58 23.75
C SER A 15 66.56 4.31 23.22
N ARG A 16 66.28 3.10 22.82
CA ARG A 16 64.92 2.63 22.57
C ARG A 16 64.16 2.62 23.89
N ARG A 17 63.36 3.64 24.13
CA ARG A 17 62.44 3.66 25.29
C ARG A 17 61.54 2.40 25.19
N ALA A 18 61.69 1.50 26.13
CA ALA A 18 60.80 0.36 26.25
C ALA A 18 59.34 0.84 26.45
N PRO A 19 58.35 0.22 25.81
CA PRO A 19 56.95 0.64 25.96
C PRO A 19 56.55 0.47 27.43
N LYS A 20 56.08 1.55 28.05
CA LYS A 20 55.59 1.54 29.45
C LYS A 20 54.50 0.47 29.59
N ALA A 21 54.75 -0.50 30.51
CA ALA A 21 53.76 -1.52 30.83
C ALA A 21 52.44 -0.88 31.30
N ARG A 22 51.34 -1.18 30.62
CA ARG A 22 50.03 -0.62 30.92
C ARG A 22 49.54 -1.13 32.27
N THR A 23 49.04 -0.20 33.12
CA THR A 23 48.48 -0.54 34.43
C THR A 23 47.23 -1.43 34.28
N ARG A 24 46.95 -2.26 35.29
CA ARG A 24 45.77 -3.17 35.31
C ARG A 24 44.46 -2.40 35.04
N GLY A 25 44.29 -1.20 35.59
CA GLY A 25 43.15 -0.31 35.34
C GLY A 25 43.00 0.12 33.88
N GLN A 26 44.11 0.42 33.18
CA GLN A 26 44.07 0.78 31.75
C GLN A 26 43.69 -0.40 30.86
N ARG A 27 44.03 -1.62 31.23
CA ARG A 27 43.60 -2.88 30.49
C ARG A 27 42.13 -3.11 30.69
N VAL A 28 41.62 -2.99 31.93
CA VAL A 28 40.20 -3.13 32.25
C VAL A 28 39.35 -2.06 31.53
N ARG A 29 39.75 -0.79 31.59
CA ARG A 29 39.04 0.31 30.90
C ARG A 29 38.98 0.12 29.39
N ARG A 30 40.08 -0.37 28.78
CA ARG A 30 40.07 -0.72 27.34
C ARG A 30 39.18 -1.92 27.02
N GLY A 31 39.19 -2.97 27.88
CA GLY A 31 38.29 -4.10 27.74
C GLY A 31 36.83 -3.66 27.72
N ILE A 32 36.43 -2.83 28.69
CA ILE A 32 35.05 -2.28 28.74
C ILE A 32 34.73 -1.46 27.46
N LEU A 33 35.69 -0.61 27.01
CA LEU A 33 35.48 0.19 25.81
C LEU A 33 35.29 -0.69 24.56
N PHE A 34 36.11 -1.74 24.40
CA PHE A 34 35.96 -2.69 23.29
C PHE A 34 34.66 -3.49 23.37
N THR A 35 34.21 -3.88 24.56
CA THR A 35 32.94 -4.57 24.75
C THR A 35 31.75 -3.65 24.40
N LEU A 36 31.77 -2.41 24.87
CA LEU A 36 30.74 -1.41 24.50
C LEU A 36 30.72 -1.15 23.00
N LEU A 37 31.90 -0.98 22.37
CA LEU A 37 31.99 -0.82 20.92
C LEU A 37 31.44 -2.03 20.17
N ALA A 38 31.77 -3.25 20.61
CA ALA A 38 31.24 -4.48 20.02
C ALA A 38 29.72 -4.59 20.17
N LEU A 39 29.15 -4.20 21.32
CA LEU A 39 27.70 -4.16 21.53
C LEU A 39 27.02 -3.14 20.62
N VAL A 40 27.59 -1.95 20.46
CA VAL A 40 27.08 -0.91 19.56
C VAL A 40 27.10 -1.39 18.10
N LEU A 41 28.21 -2.02 17.68
CA LEU A 41 28.33 -2.58 16.32
C LEU A 41 27.35 -3.74 16.09
N ALA A 42 27.17 -4.61 17.09
CA ALA A 42 26.19 -5.69 17.00
C ALA A 42 24.76 -5.16 16.92
N ALA A 43 24.40 -4.18 17.76
CA ALA A 43 23.10 -3.53 17.73
C ALA A 43 22.84 -2.82 16.38
N GLY A 44 23.83 -2.03 15.91
CA GLY A 44 23.76 -1.36 14.61
C GLY A 44 23.63 -2.34 13.45
N GLY A 45 24.40 -3.43 13.47
CA GLY A 45 24.32 -4.51 12.49
C GLY A 45 22.96 -5.20 12.47
N THR A 46 22.37 -5.44 13.65
CA THR A 46 21.02 -6.03 13.77
C THR A 46 19.95 -5.09 13.20
N VAL A 47 19.99 -3.80 13.55
CA VAL A 47 19.06 -2.80 13.03
C VAL A 47 19.18 -2.68 11.51
N TYR A 48 20.40 -2.65 10.98
CA TYR A 48 20.64 -2.61 9.53
C TYR A 48 20.10 -3.87 8.83
N TRP A 49 20.30 -5.05 9.42
CA TRP A 49 19.79 -6.30 8.88
C TRP A 49 18.25 -6.33 8.85
N LEU A 50 17.58 -5.91 9.96
CA LEU A 50 16.13 -5.80 10.03
C LEU A 50 15.59 -4.82 8.99
N TYR A 51 16.23 -3.66 8.86
CA TYR A 51 15.88 -2.66 7.84
C TYR A 51 15.99 -3.25 6.43
N SER A 52 17.10 -3.87 6.09
CA SER A 52 17.35 -4.49 4.79
C SER A 52 16.34 -5.60 4.45
N GLN A 53 15.91 -6.37 5.46
CA GLN A 53 14.87 -7.38 5.30
C GLN A 53 13.51 -6.74 4.95
N LEU A 54 13.11 -5.69 5.66
CA LEU A 54 11.85 -5.01 5.40
C LEU A 54 11.85 -4.31 4.04
N ASP A 55 12.94 -3.64 3.71
CA ASP A 55 13.12 -2.94 2.44
C ASP A 55 13.10 -3.91 1.26
N GLY A 56 13.78 -5.05 1.38
CA GLY A 56 13.82 -6.10 0.38
C GLY A 56 12.50 -6.87 0.16
N ASN A 57 11.52 -6.74 1.05
CA ASN A 57 10.19 -7.32 0.88
C ASN A 57 9.33 -6.52 -0.11
N ILE A 58 9.58 -5.20 -0.24
CA ILE A 58 8.74 -4.29 -1.02
C ILE A 58 8.91 -4.58 -2.50
N LYS A 59 7.80 -4.92 -3.15
CA LYS A 59 7.76 -5.07 -4.60
C LYS A 59 7.37 -3.74 -5.22
N SER A 60 7.98 -3.38 -6.34
CA SER A 60 7.62 -2.17 -7.05
C SER A 60 7.45 -2.40 -8.55
N VAL A 61 6.60 -1.58 -9.16
CA VAL A 61 6.36 -1.51 -10.60
C VAL A 61 6.68 -0.08 -11.04
N ASP A 62 7.49 0.06 -12.07
CA ASP A 62 7.79 1.36 -12.66
C ASP A 62 6.61 1.83 -13.53
N ILE A 63 5.62 2.43 -12.84
CA ILE A 63 4.39 2.90 -13.47
C ILE A 63 4.66 4.16 -14.29
N ASP A 64 5.50 5.07 -13.80
CA ASP A 64 5.77 6.35 -14.46
C ASP A 64 6.36 6.12 -15.84
N LYS A 65 7.32 5.21 -15.97
CA LYS A 65 7.89 4.82 -17.27
C LYS A 65 6.85 4.22 -18.22
N ALA A 66 5.92 3.43 -17.68
CA ALA A 66 4.89 2.78 -18.50
C ALA A 66 3.77 3.74 -18.94
N LEU A 67 3.51 4.81 -18.16
CA LEU A 67 2.48 5.81 -18.47
C LEU A 67 2.95 6.83 -19.49
N GLY A 68 4.26 7.13 -19.55
CA GLY A 68 4.83 8.18 -20.41
C GLY A 68 4.42 9.59 -19.97
N ASP A 69 4.59 10.55 -20.89
CA ASP A 69 4.39 11.98 -20.61
C ASP A 69 2.92 12.44 -20.76
N GLU A 70 2.09 11.66 -21.44
CA GLU A 70 0.67 11.99 -21.68
C GLU A 70 -0.20 11.61 -20.50
N ARG A 71 -0.06 12.34 -19.40
CA ARG A 71 -0.85 12.17 -18.18
C ARG A 71 -1.63 13.44 -17.85
N PRO A 72 -2.72 13.37 -17.06
CA PRO A 72 -3.38 14.56 -16.55
C PRO A 72 -2.39 15.50 -15.85
N GLU A 73 -2.58 16.79 -15.97
CA GLU A 73 -1.76 17.78 -15.26
C GLU A 73 -1.87 17.57 -13.75
N LYS A 74 -0.73 17.67 -13.07
CA LYS A 74 -0.71 17.72 -11.62
C LYS A 74 -1.19 19.09 -11.18
N LEU A 75 -2.21 19.12 -10.37
CA LEU A 75 -2.70 20.38 -9.82
C LEU A 75 -1.66 21.03 -8.90
N PRO A 76 -1.64 22.37 -8.82
CA PRO A 76 -0.69 23.11 -7.99
C PRO A 76 -0.96 22.98 -6.48
N THR A 77 -1.84 22.08 -6.07
CA THR A 77 -2.12 21.76 -4.66
C THR A 77 -1.14 20.72 -4.14
N ALA A 78 -0.90 20.70 -2.83
CA ALA A 78 -0.13 19.67 -2.17
C ALA A 78 -0.96 18.39 -1.88
N GLY A 79 -2.17 18.30 -2.43
CA GLY A 79 -3.00 17.11 -2.41
C GLY A 79 -2.36 15.95 -3.17
N GLN A 80 -2.69 14.72 -2.77
CA GLN A 80 -2.16 13.49 -3.38
C GLN A 80 -3.29 12.52 -3.70
N ASN A 81 -3.17 11.84 -4.85
CA ASN A 81 -4.10 10.81 -5.27
C ASN A 81 -3.40 9.45 -5.32
N LEU A 82 -3.90 8.52 -4.55
CA LEU A 82 -3.39 7.16 -4.43
C LEU A 82 -4.40 6.19 -5.05
N LEU A 83 -3.98 5.38 -6.03
CA LEU A 83 -4.79 4.26 -6.51
C LEU A 83 -4.46 3.02 -5.70
N VAL A 84 -5.42 2.51 -4.96
CA VAL A 84 -5.33 1.27 -4.18
C VAL A 84 -6.06 0.16 -4.90
N LEU A 85 -5.37 -0.95 -5.17
CA LEU A 85 -5.96 -2.15 -5.76
C LEU A 85 -5.89 -3.33 -4.78
N GLY A 86 -6.99 -4.06 -4.65
CA GLY A 86 -7.01 -5.41 -4.08
C GLY A 86 -6.87 -6.43 -5.21
N SER A 87 -5.79 -7.20 -5.20
CA SER A 87 -5.50 -8.17 -6.27
C SER A 87 -5.62 -9.61 -5.79
N ASP A 88 -6.33 -10.43 -6.56
CA ASP A 88 -6.34 -11.88 -6.43
C ASP A 88 -5.15 -12.54 -7.14
N SER A 89 -4.03 -11.83 -7.25
CA SER A 89 -2.81 -12.33 -7.87
C SER A 89 -2.47 -13.72 -7.34
N ARG A 90 -2.51 -14.72 -8.22
CA ARG A 90 -2.16 -16.13 -7.91
C ARG A 90 -0.65 -16.37 -7.92
N ALA A 91 0.15 -15.32 -7.93
CA ALA A 91 1.60 -15.41 -7.79
C ALA A 91 1.95 -15.87 -6.37
N GLY A 92 2.40 -17.12 -6.24
CA GLY A 92 2.70 -17.78 -4.97
C GLY A 92 1.73 -18.93 -4.65
N ALA A 93 2.20 -19.93 -3.91
CA ALA A 93 1.43 -21.14 -3.59
C ALA A 93 0.19 -20.81 -2.72
N GLU A 94 0.36 -19.94 -1.73
CA GLU A 94 -0.70 -19.53 -0.79
C GLU A 94 -1.83 -18.75 -1.46
N ASN A 95 -1.51 -17.86 -2.41
CA ASN A 95 -2.51 -17.13 -3.18
C ASN A 95 -3.32 -18.02 -4.13
N LYS A 96 -2.76 -19.15 -4.59
CA LYS A 96 -3.49 -20.12 -5.44
C LYS A 96 -4.61 -20.81 -4.68
N GLU A 97 -4.40 -21.10 -3.39
CA GLU A 97 -5.41 -21.74 -2.54
C GLU A 97 -6.55 -20.78 -2.18
N LEU A 98 -6.26 -19.49 -2.03
CA LEU A 98 -7.23 -18.45 -1.66
C LEU A 98 -8.07 -17.98 -2.85
N GLY A 99 -7.62 -18.21 -4.09
CA GLY A 99 -8.22 -17.68 -5.34
C GLY A 99 -9.41 -18.47 -5.91
N GLY A 100 -10.04 -19.41 -5.20
CA GLY A 100 -11.23 -20.17 -5.64
C GLY A 100 -11.09 -20.80 -7.05
N GLY A 101 -11.15 -22.10 -7.18
CA GLY A 101 -10.77 -22.94 -8.32
C GLY A 101 -11.46 -22.71 -9.68
N GLY A 102 -11.34 -21.56 -10.28
CA GLY A 102 -11.78 -21.28 -11.66
C GLY A 102 -10.63 -21.31 -12.66
N ALA A 103 -10.82 -21.92 -13.81
CA ALA A 103 -9.83 -22.12 -14.89
C ALA A 103 -9.40 -20.83 -15.64
N VAL A 104 -9.57 -19.64 -15.06
CA VAL A 104 -9.20 -18.37 -15.70
C VAL A 104 -7.83 -17.96 -15.21
N SER A 105 -6.84 -18.07 -16.10
CA SER A 105 -5.48 -17.55 -15.86
C SER A 105 -5.49 -16.02 -15.90
N GLY A 106 -5.00 -15.38 -14.84
CA GLY A 106 -4.81 -13.93 -14.75
C GLY A 106 -5.26 -13.38 -13.41
N ALA A 107 -4.46 -12.48 -12.83
CA ALA A 107 -4.86 -11.70 -11.66
C ALA A 107 -5.98 -10.74 -12.04
N ARG A 108 -6.95 -10.54 -11.15
CA ARG A 108 -8.05 -9.57 -11.31
C ARG A 108 -7.99 -8.57 -10.18
N SER A 109 -8.30 -7.33 -10.48
CA SER A 109 -8.56 -6.33 -9.46
C SER A 109 -10.04 -6.43 -9.06
N ASP A 110 -10.31 -7.08 -7.92
CA ASP A 110 -11.67 -7.18 -7.40
C ASP A 110 -12.09 -5.95 -6.59
N THR A 111 -11.12 -5.14 -6.17
CA THR A 111 -11.33 -3.87 -5.45
C THR A 111 -10.41 -2.82 -6.05
N ALA A 112 -10.95 -1.66 -6.38
CA ALA A 112 -10.19 -0.50 -6.81
C ALA A 112 -10.73 0.76 -6.14
N MET A 113 -9.85 1.53 -5.53
CA MET A 113 -10.20 2.79 -4.86
C MET A 113 -9.20 3.87 -5.24
N VAL A 114 -9.70 5.06 -5.56
CA VAL A 114 -8.88 6.27 -5.62
C VAL A 114 -9.00 6.96 -4.27
N VAL A 115 -7.91 7.05 -3.53
CA VAL A 115 -7.87 7.77 -2.26
C VAL A 115 -7.27 9.13 -2.51
N HIS A 116 -8.08 10.16 -2.35
CA HIS A 116 -7.67 11.56 -2.42
C HIS A 116 -7.36 12.08 -1.02
N ILE A 117 -6.19 12.65 -0.87
CA ILE A 117 -5.70 13.25 0.35
C ILE A 117 -5.51 14.73 0.05
N PRO A 118 -6.41 15.61 0.55
CA PRO A 118 -6.35 17.03 0.23
C PRO A 118 -5.12 17.72 0.81
N GLU A 119 -4.83 18.89 0.30
CA GLU A 119 -3.87 19.81 0.90
C GLU A 119 -4.20 20.04 2.36
N GLY A 120 -3.66 20.17 3.30
CA GLY A 120 -4.03 20.30 4.72
C GLY A 120 -4.44 18.98 5.41
N ARG A 121 -4.60 17.88 4.67
CA ARG A 121 -4.74 16.50 5.18
C ARG A 121 -5.81 16.31 6.27
N SER A 122 -6.87 17.10 6.23
CA SER A 122 -7.91 17.08 7.26
C SER A 122 -8.99 16.03 7.01
N LYS A 123 -9.30 15.75 5.76
CA LYS A 123 -10.34 14.79 5.35
C LYS A 123 -9.92 14.10 4.07
N ALA A 124 -9.54 12.83 4.15
CA ALA A 124 -9.32 12.03 2.96
C ALA A 124 -10.66 11.53 2.39
N VAL A 125 -10.70 11.33 1.08
CA VAL A 125 -11.85 10.75 0.38
C VAL A 125 -11.41 9.50 -0.36
N ALA A 126 -12.10 8.38 -0.15
CA ALA A 126 -11.88 7.14 -0.87
C ALA A 126 -13.02 6.88 -1.84
N VAL A 127 -12.75 6.95 -3.13
CA VAL A 127 -13.71 6.66 -4.21
C VAL A 127 -13.53 5.24 -4.68
N SER A 128 -14.50 4.37 -4.40
CA SER A 128 -14.52 2.99 -4.88
C SER A 128 -15.04 2.91 -6.30
N ILE A 129 -14.32 2.24 -7.18
CA ILE A 129 -14.70 2.00 -8.58
C ILE A 129 -15.31 0.60 -8.66
N PRO A 130 -16.60 0.45 -9.01
CA PRO A 130 -17.21 -0.87 -9.18
C PRO A 130 -16.49 -1.65 -10.28
N ARG A 131 -16.14 -2.89 -10.01
CA ARG A 131 -15.35 -3.74 -10.92
C ARG A 131 -16.01 -4.01 -12.28
N ASP A 132 -17.34 -3.98 -12.32
CA ASP A 132 -18.15 -4.23 -13.53
C ASP A 132 -18.48 -2.93 -14.29
N THR A 133 -17.81 -1.80 -13.92
CA THR A 133 -17.92 -0.54 -14.65
C THR A 133 -17.35 -0.68 -16.05
N LEU A 134 -18.13 -0.30 -17.06
CA LEU A 134 -17.68 -0.22 -18.43
C LEU A 134 -16.88 1.07 -18.64
N VAL A 135 -15.64 0.91 -19.05
CA VAL A 135 -14.69 2.02 -19.25
C VAL A 135 -14.08 2.00 -20.64
N THR A 136 -13.49 3.12 -21.06
CA THR A 136 -12.60 3.17 -22.21
C THR A 136 -11.19 2.87 -21.74
N ARG A 137 -10.64 1.72 -22.10
CA ARG A 137 -9.25 1.36 -21.87
C ARG A 137 -8.38 2.04 -22.93
N PRO A 138 -7.43 2.89 -22.55
CA PRO A 138 -6.51 3.51 -23.51
C PRO A 138 -5.56 2.50 -24.14
N VAL A 139 -4.72 2.96 -25.07
CA VAL A 139 -3.59 2.16 -25.56
C VAL A 139 -2.68 1.84 -24.39
N CYS A 140 -2.37 0.56 -24.23
CA CYS A 140 -1.52 0.05 -23.15
C CYS A 140 -0.49 -0.90 -23.73
N SER A 141 0.70 -0.99 -23.11
CA SER A 141 1.69 -2.01 -23.45
C SER A 141 1.54 -3.21 -22.52
N LYS A 142 1.53 -4.42 -23.09
CA LYS A 142 1.52 -5.66 -22.32
C LYS A 142 2.92 -5.99 -21.76
N SER A 143 2.97 -6.96 -20.87
CA SER A 143 4.25 -7.44 -20.29
C SER A 143 5.20 -8.04 -21.33
N ASP A 144 4.70 -8.51 -22.48
CA ASP A 144 5.49 -9.02 -23.60
C ASP A 144 6.01 -7.92 -24.54
N GLY A 145 5.71 -6.66 -24.23
CA GLY A 145 6.09 -5.49 -25.02
C GLY A 145 5.17 -5.21 -26.20
N SER A 146 4.12 -6.00 -26.42
CA SER A 146 3.15 -5.73 -27.49
C SER A 146 2.13 -4.67 -27.04
N ASP A 147 1.71 -3.82 -27.98
CA ASP A 147 0.67 -2.84 -27.72
C ASP A 147 -0.73 -3.46 -27.75
N LEU A 148 -1.53 -3.02 -26.81
CA LEU A 148 -2.95 -3.32 -26.73
C LEU A 148 -3.72 -2.06 -27.14
N PRO A 149 -4.40 -2.06 -28.32
CA PRO A 149 -5.08 -0.87 -28.82
C PRO A 149 -6.19 -0.40 -27.89
N GLU A 150 -6.58 0.86 -28.00
CA GLU A 150 -7.72 1.41 -27.27
C GLU A 150 -8.97 0.56 -27.50
N ALA A 151 -9.75 0.37 -26.42
CA ALA A 151 -11.01 -0.35 -26.49
C ALA A 151 -12.06 0.31 -25.59
N ASN A 152 -13.25 0.49 -26.16
CA ASN A 152 -14.40 1.03 -25.45
C ASN A 152 -15.22 -0.07 -24.80
N ARG A 153 -15.96 0.28 -23.73
CA ARG A 153 -16.89 -0.63 -23.04
C ARG A 153 -16.22 -1.91 -22.51
N VAL A 154 -15.00 -1.79 -22.03
CA VAL A 154 -14.25 -2.86 -21.37
C VAL A 154 -14.60 -2.86 -19.89
N MET A 155 -14.83 -4.03 -19.28
CA MET A 155 -15.00 -4.13 -17.84
C MET A 155 -13.74 -3.68 -17.12
N PHE A 156 -13.88 -2.81 -16.13
CA PHE A 156 -12.75 -2.25 -15.38
C PHE A 156 -11.85 -3.34 -14.78
N ASN A 157 -12.44 -4.39 -14.19
CA ASN A 157 -11.69 -5.49 -13.59
C ASN A 157 -10.83 -6.30 -14.58
N SER A 158 -11.18 -6.28 -15.89
CA SER A 158 -10.42 -7.00 -16.91
C SER A 158 -9.16 -6.25 -17.35
N VAL A 159 -9.07 -4.95 -17.11
CA VAL A 159 -7.93 -4.11 -17.53
C VAL A 159 -6.63 -4.61 -16.90
N TYR A 160 -6.68 -4.98 -15.61
CA TYR A 160 -5.51 -5.50 -14.91
C TYR A 160 -4.99 -6.81 -15.55
N SER A 161 -5.88 -7.76 -15.83
CA SER A 161 -5.48 -9.04 -16.41
C SER A 161 -4.99 -8.94 -17.86
N LEU A 162 -5.41 -7.90 -18.58
CA LEU A 162 -5.04 -7.67 -19.97
C LEU A 162 -3.66 -7.03 -20.13
N ALA A 163 -3.31 -6.06 -19.28
CA ALA A 163 -2.10 -5.26 -19.45
C ALA A 163 -1.48 -4.76 -18.12
N GLY A 164 -1.86 -5.35 -16.99
CA GLY A 164 -1.25 -5.09 -15.69
C GLY A 164 -1.58 -3.73 -15.05
N PRO A 165 -0.87 -3.38 -13.96
CA PRO A 165 -1.21 -2.24 -13.11
C PRO A 165 -1.07 -0.89 -13.82
N ALA A 166 -0.06 -0.68 -14.64
CA ALA A 166 0.14 0.59 -15.36
C ALA A 166 -1.05 0.92 -16.26
N CYS A 167 -1.64 -0.07 -16.93
CA CYS A 167 -2.83 0.11 -17.74
C CYS A 167 -4.07 0.48 -16.88
N VAL A 168 -4.17 -0.07 -15.67
CA VAL A 168 -5.24 0.32 -14.73
C VAL A 168 -5.10 1.78 -14.33
N VAL A 169 -3.89 2.22 -13.95
CA VAL A 169 -3.62 3.64 -13.64
C VAL A 169 -4.00 4.52 -14.82
N LYS A 170 -3.52 4.20 -16.03
CA LYS A 170 -3.83 4.95 -17.25
C LYS A 170 -5.32 5.01 -17.56
N THR A 171 -6.05 3.91 -17.28
CA THR A 171 -7.51 3.85 -17.44
C THR A 171 -8.24 4.72 -16.43
N VAL A 172 -7.80 4.71 -15.17
CA VAL A 172 -8.35 5.58 -14.12
C VAL A 172 -8.09 7.04 -14.44
N GLU A 173 -6.87 7.40 -14.82
CA GLU A 173 -6.53 8.78 -15.22
C GLU A 173 -7.35 9.24 -16.42
N LYS A 174 -7.56 8.37 -17.43
CA LYS A 174 -8.40 8.69 -18.59
C LYS A 174 -9.86 8.87 -18.22
N MET A 175 -10.39 8.04 -17.32
CA MET A 175 -11.79 8.09 -16.89
C MET A 175 -12.09 9.30 -16.01
N SER A 176 -11.18 9.64 -15.10
CA SER A 176 -11.38 10.65 -14.07
C SER A 176 -10.81 12.03 -14.44
N GLY A 177 -9.81 12.08 -15.32
CA GLY A 177 -8.98 13.27 -15.52
C GLY A 177 -8.12 13.62 -14.29
N VAL A 178 -8.08 12.74 -13.28
CA VAL A 178 -7.29 12.91 -12.05
C VAL A 178 -5.94 12.25 -12.23
N ARG A 179 -4.86 12.96 -12.00
CA ARG A 179 -3.51 12.37 -11.96
C ARG A 179 -3.34 11.52 -10.73
N ILE A 180 -2.87 10.29 -10.91
CA ILE A 180 -2.55 9.36 -9.83
C ILE A 180 -1.08 9.53 -9.43
N ASP A 181 -0.82 10.01 -8.22
CA ASP A 181 0.53 10.24 -7.72
C ASP A 181 1.20 8.95 -7.26
N HIS A 182 0.43 8.04 -6.65
CA HIS A 182 0.94 6.78 -6.13
C HIS A 182 0.02 5.60 -6.46
N TYR A 183 0.64 4.44 -6.56
CA TYR A 183 -0.02 3.16 -6.75
C TYR A 183 0.31 2.22 -5.61
N LEU A 184 -0.72 1.56 -5.09
CA LEU A 184 -0.59 0.55 -4.05
C LEU A 184 -1.46 -0.66 -4.39
N GLU A 185 -0.86 -1.84 -4.43
CA GLU A 185 -1.57 -3.11 -4.59
C GLU A 185 -1.37 -3.98 -3.37
N ILE A 186 -2.46 -4.57 -2.88
CA ILE A 186 -2.47 -5.48 -1.75
C ILE A 186 -2.94 -6.85 -2.25
N ASN A 187 -2.11 -7.88 -2.11
CA ASN A 187 -2.50 -9.25 -2.43
C ASN A 187 -3.22 -9.93 -1.26
N PHE A 188 -4.04 -10.94 -1.54
CA PHE A 188 -4.91 -11.58 -0.54
C PHE A 188 -4.16 -12.27 0.61
N ALA A 189 -3.04 -12.95 0.34
CA ALA A 189 -2.25 -13.58 1.39
C ALA A 189 -1.64 -12.53 2.32
N GLY A 190 -1.03 -11.50 1.74
CA GLY A 190 -0.47 -10.41 2.52
C GLY A 190 -1.51 -9.60 3.31
N PHE A 191 -2.71 -9.42 2.74
CA PHE A 191 -3.83 -8.82 3.46
C PHE A 191 -4.18 -9.62 4.73
N LYS A 192 -4.31 -10.95 4.61
CA LYS A 192 -4.54 -11.86 5.73
C LYS A 192 -3.48 -11.72 6.80
N ASP A 193 -2.21 -11.80 6.38
CA ASP A 193 -1.06 -11.74 7.29
C ASP A 193 -0.95 -10.38 7.98
N LEU A 194 -1.31 -9.30 7.31
CA LEU A 194 -1.34 -7.95 7.90
C LEU A 194 -2.42 -7.86 8.98
N VAL A 195 -3.64 -8.33 8.69
CA VAL A 195 -4.73 -8.35 9.68
C VAL A 195 -4.36 -9.20 10.89
N ASP A 196 -3.77 -10.38 10.70
CA ASP A 196 -3.32 -11.24 11.80
C ASP A 196 -2.15 -10.62 12.58
N ALA A 197 -1.29 -9.85 11.90
CA ALA A 197 -0.16 -9.16 12.54
C ALA A 197 -0.60 -8.04 13.50
N ILE A 198 -1.67 -7.30 13.14
CA ILE A 198 -2.26 -6.25 14.00
C ILE A 198 -3.20 -6.83 15.08
N GLY A 199 -3.44 -8.14 15.06
CA GLY A 199 -4.28 -8.82 16.06
C GLY A 199 -5.76 -8.87 15.72
N GLY A 200 -6.14 -8.67 14.45
CA GLY A 200 -7.52 -8.66 13.96
C GLY A 200 -8.10 -7.26 13.81
N VAL A 201 -9.23 -7.15 13.13
CA VAL A 201 -9.96 -5.90 12.90
C VAL A 201 -11.37 -6.02 13.44
N THR A 202 -11.80 -5.05 14.23
CA THR A 202 -13.16 -5.00 14.77
C THR A 202 -14.07 -4.25 13.80
N VAL A 203 -15.10 -4.94 13.31
CA VAL A 203 -16.14 -4.38 12.43
C VAL A 203 -17.50 -4.48 13.11
N ASP A 204 -18.38 -3.53 12.83
CA ASP A 204 -19.79 -3.60 13.25
C ASP A 204 -20.63 -4.10 12.08
N VAL A 205 -21.07 -5.35 12.16
CA VAL A 205 -21.82 -6.03 11.09
C VAL A 205 -23.26 -5.51 11.09
N PRO A 206 -23.74 -4.86 10.00
CA PRO A 206 -25.03 -4.15 10.00
C PRO A 206 -26.25 -5.09 10.07
N GLN A 207 -26.11 -6.31 9.59
CA GLN A 207 -27.14 -7.36 9.59
C GLN A 207 -26.49 -8.73 9.53
N ASP A 208 -27.25 -9.79 9.82
CA ASP A 208 -26.74 -11.17 9.73
C ASP A 208 -26.22 -11.48 8.33
N ILE A 209 -24.99 -12.00 8.26
CA ILE A 209 -24.33 -12.41 7.03
C ILE A 209 -24.22 -13.94 7.04
N ASN A 210 -24.82 -14.58 6.03
CA ASN A 210 -24.63 -16.02 5.76
C ASN A 210 -24.30 -16.19 4.29
N ASP A 211 -23.03 -16.11 3.94
CA ASP A 211 -22.55 -16.26 2.57
C ASP A 211 -21.72 -17.54 2.41
N LYS A 212 -22.34 -18.58 1.88
CA LYS A 212 -21.66 -19.86 1.60
C LYS A 212 -20.53 -19.75 0.59
N ALA A 213 -20.56 -18.75 -0.28
CA ALA A 213 -19.53 -18.57 -1.32
C ALA A 213 -18.24 -18.00 -0.74
N SER A 214 -18.33 -17.08 0.23
CA SER A 214 -17.20 -16.56 0.97
C SER A 214 -16.84 -17.42 2.20
N GLY A 215 -17.75 -18.31 2.62
CA GLY A 215 -17.63 -19.11 3.85
C GLY A 215 -17.87 -18.30 5.14
N LEU A 216 -18.46 -17.10 5.02
CA LEU A 216 -18.68 -16.21 6.15
C LEU A 216 -20.07 -16.41 6.76
N ASN A 217 -20.09 -16.57 8.09
CA ASN A 217 -21.32 -16.63 8.88
C ASN A 217 -21.14 -15.76 10.14
N LEU A 218 -21.77 -14.57 10.14
CA LEU A 218 -21.71 -13.60 11.24
C LEU A 218 -23.12 -13.12 11.57
N THR A 219 -23.39 -12.88 12.84
CA THR A 219 -24.59 -12.18 13.27
C THR A 219 -24.39 -10.66 13.19
N ALA A 220 -25.46 -9.89 13.22
CA ALA A 220 -25.38 -8.44 13.37
C ALA A 220 -24.65 -8.04 14.67
N GLY A 221 -23.94 -6.91 14.65
CA GLY A 221 -23.20 -6.36 15.78
C GLY A 221 -21.68 -6.42 15.63
N PRO A 222 -20.92 -6.08 16.70
CA PRO A 222 -19.48 -5.98 16.66
C PRO A 222 -18.81 -7.36 16.66
N HIS A 223 -17.89 -7.57 15.70
CA HIS A 223 -17.07 -8.77 15.57
C HIS A 223 -15.61 -8.41 15.36
N LYS A 224 -14.70 -9.09 16.08
CA LYS A 224 -13.27 -8.99 15.83
C LYS A 224 -12.87 -10.10 14.86
N LEU A 225 -12.56 -9.73 13.63
CA LEU A 225 -12.23 -10.65 12.55
C LEU A 225 -10.72 -10.88 12.46
N ASN A 226 -10.30 -12.14 12.33
CA ASN A 226 -8.95 -12.52 11.96
C ASN A 226 -8.71 -12.31 10.44
N GLY A 227 -7.49 -12.58 9.93
CA GLY A 227 -7.17 -12.37 8.53
C GLY A 227 -8.02 -13.18 7.55
N THR A 228 -8.38 -14.41 7.89
CA THR A 228 -9.22 -15.27 7.04
C THR A 228 -10.66 -14.77 7.01
N GLU A 229 -11.22 -14.45 8.17
CA GLU A 229 -12.58 -13.89 8.29
C GLU A 229 -12.68 -12.52 7.63
N SER A 230 -11.66 -11.68 7.79
CA SER A 230 -11.56 -10.38 7.14
C SER A 230 -11.55 -10.49 5.62
N LEU A 231 -10.78 -11.43 5.07
CA LEU A 231 -10.76 -11.67 3.62
C LEU A 231 -12.13 -12.18 3.14
N ALA A 232 -12.79 -13.06 3.89
CA ALA A 232 -14.15 -13.51 3.60
C ALA A 232 -15.15 -12.35 3.65
N TYR A 233 -15.04 -11.46 4.67
CA TYR A 233 -15.90 -10.29 4.84
C TYR A 233 -15.83 -9.32 3.65
N VAL A 234 -14.64 -8.92 3.21
CA VAL A 234 -14.48 -8.01 2.06
C VAL A 234 -14.81 -8.65 0.70
N ARG A 235 -14.96 -9.98 0.65
CA ARG A 235 -15.37 -10.74 -0.54
C ARG A 235 -16.83 -11.14 -0.57
N THR A 236 -17.55 -10.98 0.54
CA THR A 236 -18.97 -11.34 0.69
C THR A 236 -19.83 -10.54 -0.27
N ARG A 237 -20.78 -11.23 -0.94
CA ARG A 237 -21.71 -10.65 -1.92
C ARG A 237 -23.16 -10.98 -1.58
N HIS A 238 -23.39 -12.13 -0.95
CA HIS A 238 -24.73 -12.61 -0.65
C HIS A 238 -25.09 -12.28 0.81
N GLY A 239 -26.36 -11.97 1.03
CA GLY A 239 -26.85 -11.63 2.37
C GLY A 239 -26.68 -10.16 2.76
N ILE A 240 -26.28 -9.27 1.82
CA ILE A 240 -26.14 -7.83 2.07
C ILE A 240 -26.74 -7.05 0.92
N GLY A 241 -27.58 -6.06 1.25
CA GLY A 241 -28.28 -5.21 0.27
C GLY A 241 -29.10 -6.07 -0.70
N ASP A 242 -29.01 -5.73 -1.99
CA ASP A 242 -29.70 -6.43 -3.09
C ASP A 242 -28.92 -7.63 -3.63
N GLY A 243 -27.78 -8.02 -3.00
CA GLY A 243 -26.88 -9.07 -3.46
C GLY A 243 -26.00 -8.66 -4.66
N SER A 244 -26.05 -7.40 -5.06
CA SER A 244 -25.19 -6.87 -6.13
C SER A 244 -23.75 -6.64 -5.65
N ASP A 245 -22.86 -6.42 -6.62
CA ASP A 245 -21.47 -6.02 -6.34
C ASP A 245 -21.38 -4.67 -5.61
N LEU A 246 -22.41 -3.85 -5.73
CA LEU A 246 -22.50 -2.54 -5.08
C LEU A 246 -22.65 -2.65 -3.55
N GLY A 247 -23.40 -3.65 -3.05
CA GLY A 247 -23.50 -3.94 -1.61
C GLY A 247 -22.15 -4.32 -0.99
N ARG A 248 -21.33 -5.07 -1.72
CA ARG A 248 -19.96 -5.43 -1.28
C ARG A 248 -19.06 -4.22 -1.07
N ILE A 249 -19.20 -3.18 -1.90
CA ILE A 249 -18.38 -1.97 -1.78
C ILE A 249 -18.58 -1.32 -0.41
N GLY A 250 -19.81 -1.29 0.11
CA GLY A 250 -20.09 -0.77 1.46
C GLY A 250 -19.31 -1.51 2.55
N LEU A 251 -19.24 -2.85 2.49
CA LEU A 251 -18.46 -3.64 3.43
C LEU A 251 -16.95 -3.37 3.32
N GLN A 252 -16.44 -3.24 2.09
CA GLN A 252 -15.04 -2.93 1.86
C GLN A 252 -14.66 -1.56 2.42
N GLN A 253 -15.52 -0.57 2.25
CA GLN A 253 -15.35 0.77 2.81
C GLN A 253 -15.36 0.74 4.34
N GLN A 254 -16.35 0.08 4.93
CA GLN A 254 -16.44 -0.09 6.39
C GLN A 254 -15.20 -0.81 6.94
N PHE A 255 -14.76 -1.88 6.28
CA PHE A 255 -13.57 -2.60 6.69
C PHE A 255 -12.30 -1.76 6.59
N LEU A 256 -12.14 -0.97 5.52
CA LEU A 256 -11.01 -0.07 5.37
C LEU A 256 -10.91 0.94 6.54
N MET A 257 -12.04 1.54 6.92
CA MET A 257 -12.10 2.46 8.05
C MET A 257 -11.71 1.78 9.36
N ALA A 258 -12.25 0.59 9.61
CA ALA A 258 -11.95 -0.21 10.79
C ALA A 258 -10.47 -0.62 10.83
N LEU A 259 -9.89 -1.05 9.69
CA LEU A 259 -8.47 -1.41 9.56
C LEU A 259 -7.55 -0.22 9.87
N LEU A 260 -7.83 0.95 9.29
CA LEU A 260 -7.04 2.17 9.53
C LEU A 260 -7.12 2.61 11.00
N SER A 261 -8.31 2.51 11.61
CA SER A 261 -8.51 2.80 13.03
C SER A 261 -7.73 1.82 13.92
N GLU A 262 -7.75 0.52 13.61
CA GLU A 262 -7.00 -0.49 14.34
C GLU A 262 -5.48 -0.24 14.24
N ILE A 263 -4.96 0.03 13.04
CA ILE A 263 -3.54 0.37 12.84
C ILE A 263 -3.14 1.62 13.64
N LYS A 264 -3.98 2.66 13.64
CA LYS A 264 -3.73 3.90 14.38
C LYS A 264 -3.74 3.69 15.90
N SER A 265 -4.52 2.72 16.39
CA SER A 265 -4.61 2.38 17.81
C SER A 265 -3.39 1.61 18.34
N GLN A 266 -2.56 1.03 17.44
CA GLN A 266 -1.42 0.21 17.85
C GLN A 266 -0.31 1.05 18.49
N ASP A 267 0.18 0.62 19.66
CA ASP A 267 1.37 1.20 20.28
C ASP A 267 2.64 0.67 19.60
N LEU A 268 2.96 1.26 18.44
CA LEU A 268 4.13 0.86 17.64
C LEU A 268 5.46 1.19 18.33
N LEU A 269 5.49 2.09 19.30
CA LEU A 269 6.70 2.47 20.02
C LEU A 269 6.93 1.62 21.28
N GLY A 270 5.85 1.13 21.91
CA GLY A 270 5.92 0.35 23.13
C GLY A 270 6.37 -1.10 22.93
N SER A 271 6.24 -1.66 21.71
CA SER A 271 6.60 -3.05 21.42
C SER A 271 7.38 -3.19 20.09
N PRO A 272 8.71 -3.13 20.12
CA PRO A 272 9.54 -3.27 18.91
C PRO A 272 9.30 -4.58 18.13
N ALA A 273 8.99 -5.68 18.84
CA ALA A 273 8.72 -6.96 18.21
C ALA A 273 7.38 -6.95 17.45
N SER A 274 6.32 -6.36 18.03
CA SER A 274 5.02 -6.19 17.36
C SER A 274 5.14 -5.25 16.17
N SER A 275 5.85 -4.14 16.32
CA SER A 275 6.11 -3.19 15.23
C SER A 275 6.84 -3.83 14.07
N TYR A 276 7.86 -4.65 14.34
CA TYR A 276 8.57 -5.40 13.30
C TYR A 276 7.64 -6.41 12.62
N LYS A 277 6.80 -7.14 13.38
CA LYS A 277 5.85 -8.10 12.82
C LYS A 277 4.87 -7.41 11.86
N ILE A 278 4.29 -6.29 12.28
CA ILE A 278 3.35 -5.51 11.46
C ILE A 278 4.05 -4.97 10.21
N ALA A 279 5.22 -4.35 10.36
CA ALA A 279 6.00 -3.83 9.23
C ALA A 279 6.39 -4.93 8.23
N ASN A 280 6.80 -6.11 8.73
CA ASN A 280 7.17 -7.24 7.89
C ASN A 280 5.96 -7.80 7.10
N SER A 281 4.79 -7.91 7.74
CA SER A 281 3.57 -8.32 7.05
C SER A 281 3.12 -7.26 6.04
N ALA A 282 3.14 -5.98 6.41
CA ALA A 282 2.79 -4.88 5.50
C ALA A 282 3.70 -4.85 4.28
N THR A 283 5.04 -4.85 4.47
CA THR A 283 5.99 -4.78 3.35
C THR A 283 5.90 -5.98 2.40
N LYS A 284 5.55 -7.16 2.89
CA LYS A 284 5.31 -8.36 2.05
C LYS A 284 3.99 -8.32 1.30
N ALA A 285 2.98 -7.67 1.88
CA ALA A 285 1.64 -7.56 1.30
C ALA A 285 1.60 -6.63 0.09
N LEU A 286 2.49 -5.63 0.07
CA LEU A 286 2.42 -4.49 -0.82
C LEU A 286 3.24 -4.68 -2.09
N THR A 287 2.63 -4.21 -3.20
CA THR A 287 3.35 -3.83 -4.42
C THR A 287 3.05 -2.38 -4.69
N THR A 288 4.08 -1.55 -4.91
CA THR A 288 3.96 -0.09 -5.00
C THR A 288 4.44 0.43 -6.35
N ASP A 289 4.27 1.73 -6.59
CA ASP A 289 5.04 2.44 -7.62
C ASP A 289 6.50 2.64 -7.21
N SER A 290 7.33 3.14 -8.12
CA SER A 290 8.75 3.44 -7.88
C SER A 290 8.98 4.52 -6.81
N GLY A 291 8.04 5.43 -6.62
CA GLY A 291 8.10 6.49 -5.60
C GLY A 291 7.98 5.97 -4.16
N LEU A 292 7.27 4.86 -3.97
CA LEU A 292 7.07 4.20 -2.68
C LEU A 292 7.86 2.88 -2.55
N ALA A 293 8.87 2.66 -3.40
CA ALA A 293 9.60 1.39 -3.51
C ALA A 293 10.61 1.11 -2.37
N SER A 294 10.68 1.96 -1.36
CA SER A 294 11.58 1.78 -0.21
C SER A 294 10.86 1.90 1.12
N LEU A 295 11.41 1.26 2.15
CA LEU A 295 10.88 1.39 3.51
C LEU A 295 10.91 2.86 3.98
N THR A 296 11.92 3.62 3.57
CA THR A 296 12.04 5.06 3.91
C THR A 296 10.91 5.85 3.27
N SER A 297 10.68 5.70 1.96
CA SER A 297 9.61 6.43 1.27
C SER A 297 8.21 6.04 1.77
N LEU A 298 7.96 4.75 2.06
CA LEU A 298 6.72 4.30 2.71
C LEU A 298 6.54 4.90 4.11
N ALA A 299 7.61 4.98 4.90
CA ALA A 299 7.55 5.60 6.22
C ALA A 299 7.32 7.12 6.15
N GLU A 300 7.90 7.81 5.18
CA GLU A 300 7.66 9.23 4.92
C GLU A 300 6.23 9.48 4.47
N PHE A 301 5.73 8.65 3.54
CA PHE A 301 4.32 8.67 3.13
C PHE A 301 3.40 8.43 4.33
N GLY A 302 3.64 7.39 5.14
CA GLY A 302 2.85 7.11 6.35
C GLY A 302 2.87 8.28 7.35
N ARG A 303 4.03 8.93 7.57
CA ARG A 303 4.11 10.13 8.42
C ARG A 303 3.32 11.30 7.83
N SER A 304 3.34 11.44 6.52
CA SER A 304 2.56 12.47 5.85
C SER A 304 1.05 12.28 6.05
N MET A 305 0.61 11.05 6.37
CA MET A 305 -0.79 10.71 6.67
C MET A 305 -1.19 10.93 8.14
N ASN A 306 -0.27 11.28 9.05
CA ASN A 306 -0.58 11.44 10.47
C ASN A 306 -1.67 12.48 10.77
N GLY A 307 -1.90 13.44 9.86
CA GLY A 307 -2.99 14.41 9.95
C GLY A 307 -4.36 13.87 9.55
N VAL A 308 -4.42 12.75 8.84
CA VAL A 308 -5.66 12.15 8.39
C VAL A 308 -6.29 11.36 9.54
N ASP A 309 -7.50 11.76 9.94
CA ASP A 309 -8.27 10.97 10.89
C ASP A 309 -9.13 9.94 10.16
N PRO A 310 -8.94 8.63 10.41
CA PRO A 310 -9.76 7.59 9.80
C PRO A 310 -11.26 7.83 10.02
N GLY A 311 -11.65 8.31 11.21
CA GLY A 311 -13.06 8.60 11.53
C GLY A 311 -13.66 9.74 10.72
N SER A 312 -12.85 10.60 10.11
CA SER A 312 -13.27 11.71 9.25
C SER A 312 -13.13 11.41 7.76
N MET A 313 -12.57 10.23 7.40
CA MET A 313 -12.41 9.85 5.99
C MET A 313 -13.78 9.57 5.38
N GLU A 314 -14.06 10.22 4.25
CA GLU A 314 -15.28 10.00 3.50
C GLU A 314 -15.10 8.86 2.49
N THR A 315 -16.02 7.93 2.46
CA THR A 315 -15.99 6.83 1.48
C THR A 315 -17.18 6.98 0.54
N ILE A 316 -16.90 7.06 -0.75
CA ILE A 316 -17.88 7.27 -1.80
C ILE A 316 -17.75 6.15 -2.84
N MET A 317 -18.85 5.60 -3.29
CA MET A 317 -18.85 4.78 -4.48
C MET A 317 -18.94 5.70 -5.71
N LEU A 318 -18.13 5.46 -6.74
CA LEU A 318 -18.28 6.17 -8.03
C LEU A 318 -19.75 6.14 -8.43
N PRO A 319 -20.40 7.29 -8.66
CA PRO A 319 -21.78 7.32 -9.14
C PRO A 319 -21.90 6.56 -10.46
N VAL A 320 -22.75 5.52 -10.45
CA VAL A 320 -22.95 4.66 -11.61
C VAL A 320 -24.45 4.45 -11.89
N ALA A 321 -24.77 4.20 -13.13
CA ALA A 321 -26.07 3.76 -13.59
C ALA A 321 -25.95 2.40 -14.28
N TYR A 322 -27.03 1.60 -14.26
CA TYR A 322 -27.05 0.35 -15.02
C TYR A 322 -26.95 0.63 -16.52
N ASP A 323 -26.09 -0.12 -17.19
CA ASP A 323 -25.94 0.00 -18.64
C ASP A 323 -27.22 -0.41 -19.38
N LYS A 324 -27.58 0.37 -20.40
CA LYS A 324 -28.81 0.14 -21.17
C LYS A 324 -28.75 -1.11 -22.04
N GLN A 325 -27.53 -1.55 -22.43
CA GLN A 325 -27.32 -2.70 -23.31
C GLN A 325 -27.08 -3.99 -22.52
N ASP A 326 -26.44 -3.91 -21.34
CA ASP A 326 -26.19 -5.04 -20.46
C ASP A 326 -26.42 -4.65 -19.00
N ARG A 327 -27.58 -4.99 -18.47
CA ARG A 327 -27.98 -4.67 -17.09
C ARG A 327 -27.11 -5.33 -16.00
N ASN A 328 -26.23 -6.26 -16.36
CA ASN A 328 -25.24 -6.79 -15.45
C ASN A 328 -23.99 -5.90 -15.36
N ARG A 329 -23.98 -4.78 -16.05
CA ARG A 329 -22.88 -3.81 -16.09
C ARG A 329 -23.37 -2.44 -15.68
N VAL A 330 -22.41 -1.63 -15.28
CA VAL A 330 -22.67 -0.24 -14.93
C VAL A 330 -21.76 0.69 -15.74
N VAL A 331 -22.20 1.92 -15.90
CA VAL A 331 -21.46 3.03 -16.52
C VAL A 331 -21.42 4.19 -15.55
N ALA A 332 -20.40 5.05 -15.62
CA ALA A 332 -20.36 6.27 -14.86
C ALA A 332 -21.65 7.08 -15.11
N ALA A 333 -22.29 7.55 -14.05
CA ALA A 333 -23.53 8.33 -14.11
C ALA A 333 -23.17 9.81 -14.22
N GLU A 334 -23.51 10.39 -15.35
CA GLU A 334 -23.32 11.83 -15.52
C GLU A 334 -24.63 12.59 -15.20
N PRO A 335 -24.53 13.81 -14.58
CA PRO A 335 -23.31 14.58 -14.33
C PRO A 335 -22.58 14.22 -13.01
N GLN A 336 -23.09 13.34 -12.16
CA GLN A 336 -22.62 13.08 -10.82
C GLN A 336 -21.16 12.60 -10.77
N ALA A 337 -20.78 11.70 -11.68
CA ALA A 337 -19.39 11.22 -11.77
C ALA A 337 -18.42 12.34 -12.19
N GLY A 338 -18.85 13.19 -13.13
CA GLY A 338 -18.08 14.36 -13.55
C GLY A 338 -17.87 15.36 -12.40
N GLU A 339 -18.91 15.65 -11.63
CA GLU A 339 -18.85 16.52 -10.45
C GLU A 339 -17.92 15.96 -9.36
N LEU A 340 -17.97 14.63 -9.12
CA LEU A 340 -17.08 13.95 -8.19
C LEU A 340 -15.60 14.13 -8.58
N TRP A 341 -15.26 13.80 -9.82
CA TRP A 341 -13.89 13.88 -10.30
C TRP A 341 -13.39 15.32 -10.39
N GLU A 342 -14.25 16.28 -10.72
CA GLU A 342 -13.90 17.70 -10.70
C GLU A 342 -13.55 18.18 -9.29
N ALA A 343 -14.35 17.79 -8.28
CA ALA A 343 -14.06 18.13 -6.89
C ALA A 343 -12.70 17.56 -6.43
N ILE A 344 -12.38 16.32 -6.81
CA ILE A 344 -11.07 15.71 -6.51
C ILE A 344 -9.93 16.44 -7.24
N ARG A 345 -10.10 16.77 -8.52
CA ARG A 345 -9.08 17.49 -9.29
C ARG A 345 -8.78 18.88 -8.75
N THR A 346 -9.78 19.53 -8.18
CA THR A 346 -9.65 20.90 -7.68
C THR A 346 -9.45 21.01 -6.17
N ASP A 347 -9.31 19.86 -5.49
CA ASP A 347 -9.21 19.78 -4.02
C ASP A 347 -10.39 20.48 -3.32
N ALA A 348 -11.58 20.38 -3.94
CA ALA A 348 -12.81 21.01 -3.48
C ALA A 348 -13.70 20.05 -2.69
N THR A 349 -14.65 20.62 -1.93
CA THR A 349 -15.67 19.83 -1.25
C THR A 349 -16.57 19.12 -2.26
N ILE A 350 -16.78 17.81 -2.07
CA ILE A 350 -17.60 16.98 -2.96
C ILE A 350 -19.08 17.36 -2.76
N PRO A 351 -19.80 17.74 -3.85
CA PRO A 351 -21.22 18.03 -3.79
C PRO A 351 -22.04 16.81 -3.35
N GLU A 352 -23.14 17.03 -2.63
CA GLU A 352 -24.04 15.94 -2.21
C GLU A 352 -24.68 15.19 -3.40
N SER A 353 -24.88 15.88 -4.54
CA SER A 353 -25.30 15.25 -5.81
C SER A 353 -24.32 14.18 -6.27
N ALA A 354 -23.03 14.47 -6.15
CA ALA A 354 -21.94 13.59 -6.58
C ALA A 354 -21.68 12.37 -5.65
N LYS A 355 -22.39 12.30 -4.51
CA LYS A 355 -22.34 11.16 -3.58
C LYS A 355 -23.42 10.11 -3.85
N LYS A 356 -24.38 10.45 -4.71
CA LYS A 356 -25.54 9.61 -5.00
C LYS A 356 -25.33 8.81 -6.29
N SER A 357 -25.61 7.51 -6.22
CA SER A 357 -25.51 6.62 -7.37
C SER A 357 -26.92 6.22 -7.82
N PRO A 358 -27.33 6.51 -9.08
CA PRO A 358 -28.61 6.07 -9.60
C PRO A 358 -28.81 4.54 -9.58
N ALA A 359 -27.73 3.76 -9.63
CA ALA A 359 -27.82 2.31 -9.56
C ALA A 359 -28.18 1.78 -8.15
N THR A 360 -28.00 2.59 -7.09
CA THR A 360 -28.34 2.22 -5.71
C THR A 360 -29.67 2.84 -5.24
N GLY A 361 -30.37 3.57 -6.11
CA GLY A 361 -31.71 4.09 -5.84
C GLY A 361 -31.75 5.32 -4.95
N GLY A 362 -30.64 6.05 -4.79
CA GLY A 362 -30.62 7.23 -3.94
C GLY A 362 -29.73 8.36 -4.44
#